data_f518d53474446818fa5515e68f055b9a
#
_entry.id   f518d53474446818fa5515e68f055b9a
#
_cell.length_a   1.000
_cell.length_b   1.000
_cell.length_c   1.000
_cell.angle_alpha   90.00
_cell.angle_beta   90.00
_cell.angle_gamma   90.00
#
_symmetry.space_group_name_H-M   'P 1'
#
loop_
_entity.id
_entity.type
_entity.pdbx_description
1 polymer ?
#
loop_
_entity_poly.entity_id
_entity_poly.type
_entity_poly.pdbx_seq_one_letter_code
_entity_poly.pdbx_strand_id
1 'polypeptide(L)'
;MTFVDFDGNERTETFYFNMTKAEALDFELTTSGGMARYLARLIEGVKTPEIIAIFKDIILNAYGEKSPDGREFIKNDEIRNSFKNTEAFSDLYLELATDAKAAADFLNGVLPRDFEKIEAPEDAEAMKAMFKEASEKVL
;
A
#
# COMPACT_ATOMS: atom_id res chain seq x y z
N MET A 1 8.46 12.24 6.32
CA MET A 1 7.44 12.87 5.47
C MET A 1 7.17 14.29 5.96
N THR A 2 7.11 15.24 5.04
CA THR A 2 6.82 16.64 5.38
C THR A 2 5.44 17.01 4.85
N PHE A 3 4.61 17.60 5.69
CA PHE A 3 3.25 18.00 5.35
C PHE A 3 2.84 19.24 6.13
N VAL A 4 1.77 19.88 5.68
CA VAL A 4 1.22 21.07 6.35
C VAL A 4 0.02 20.63 7.19
N ASP A 5 0.02 20.95 8.49
CA ASP A 5 -1.05 20.56 9.39
C ASP A 5 -2.28 21.50 9.27
N PHE A 6 -3.32 21.22 10.04
CA PHE A 6 -4.57 21.99 9.97
C PHE A 6 -4.45 23.42 10.50
N ASP A 7 -3.35 23.73 11.18
CA ASP A 7 -3.06 25.10 11.63
C ASP A 7 -2.18 25.86 10.63
N GLY A 8 -1.84 25.23 9.49
CA GLY A 8 -1.01 25.82 8.46
C GLY A 8 0.50 25.72 8.73
N ASN A 9 0.90 24.91 9.73
CA ASN A 9 2.30 24.75 10.10
C ASN A 9 2.90 23.55 9.37
N GLU A 10 4.14 23.72 8.89
CA GLU A 10 4.89 22.61 8.30
C GLU A 10 5.37 21.66 9.39
N ARG A 11 5.15 20.37 9.18
CA ARG A 11 5.60 19.30 10.08
C ARG A 11 6.41 18.27 9.31
N THR A 12 7.41 17.71 9.96
CA THR A 12 8.16 16.57 9.45
C THR A 12 8.06 15.46 10.47
N GLU A 13 7.42 14.36 10.10
CA GLU A 13 7.23 13.20 10.95
C GLU A 13 7.59 11.93 10.20
N THR A 14 8.00 10.91 10.95
CA THR A 14 8.31 9.60 10.39
C THR A 14 7.14 8.67 10.65
N PHE A 15 6.62 8.07 9.58
CA PHE A 15 5.52 7.10 9.66
C PHE A 15 6.04 5.73 9.26
N TYR A 16 5.57 4.70 9.98
CA TYR A 16 6.01 3.33 9.75
C TYR A 16 4.87 2.49 9.21
N PHE A 17 5.18 1.72 8.17
CA PHE A 17 4.22 0.83 7.51
C PHE A 17 4.83 -0.55 7.38
N ASN A 18 4.07 -1.58 7.75
CA ASN A 18 4.54 -2.95 7.64
C ASN A 18 3.35 -3.90 7.51
N MET A 19 3.54 -4.93 6.71
CA MET A 19 2.60 -6.02 6.58
C MET A 19 3.32 -7.30 6.99
N THR A 20 2.75 -8.03 7.97
CA THR A 20 3.31 -9.33 8.37
C THR A 20 3.01 -10.37 7.30
N LYS A 21 3.70 -11.53 7.38
CA LYS A 21 3.44 -12.65 6.46
C LYS A 21 1.98 -13.09 6.52
N ALA A 22 1.40 -13.12 7.72
CA ALA A 22 -0.01 -13.49 7.89
C ALA A 22 -0.94 -12.49 7.22
N GLU A 23 -0.68 -11.19 7.40
CA GLU A 23 -1.47 -10.14 6.76
C GLU A 23 -1.34 -10.17 5.23
N ALA A 24 -0.13 -10.40 4.72
CA ALA A 24 0.11 -10.50 3.29
C ALA A 24 -0.60 -11.71 2.68
N LEU A 25 -0.59 -12.84 3.38
CA LEU A 25 -1.30 -14.04 2.94
C LEU A 25 -2.81 -13.80 2.93
N ASP A 26 -3.34 -13.17 3.95
CA ASP A 26 -4.77 -12.83 3.99
C ASP A 26 -5.15 -11.94 2.80
N PHE A 27 -4.33 -10.98 2.47
CA PHE A 27 -4.58 -10.11 1.32
C PHE A 27 -4.60 -10.92 0.01
N GLU A 28 -3.61 -11.81 -0.18
CA GLU A 28 -3.57 -12.68 -1.36
C GLU A 28 -4.82 -13.55 -1.50
N LEU A 29 -5.29 -14.10 -0.38
CA LEU A 29 -6.45 -15.01 -0.39
C LEU A 29 -7.78 -14.28 -0.53
N THR A 30 -7.88 -13.05 -0.04
CA THR A 30 -9.14 -12.31 -0.01
C THR A 30 -9.30 -11.30 -1.13
N THR A 31 -8.22 -10.95 -1.82
CA THR A 31 -8.25 -10.02 -2.95
C THR A 31 -8.36 -10.80 -4.26
N SER A 32 -9.35 -10.47 -5.06
CA SER A 32 -9.60 -11.15 -6.34
C SER A 32 -8.37 -11.07 -7.26
N GLY A 33 -7.77 -12.21 -7.54
CA GLY A 33 -6.56 -12.30 -8.37
C GLY A 33 -5.26 -12.01 -7.65
N GLY A 34 -5.30 -11.73 -6.33
CA GLY A 34 -4.12 -11.50 -5.51
C GLY A 34 -3.49 -10.12 -5.67
N MET A 35 -2.35 -9.92 -5.02
CA MET A 35 -1.65 -8.63 -4.98
C MET A 35 -1.16 -8.20 -6.38
N ALA A 36 -0.59 -9.12 -7.13
CA ALA A 36 -0.02 -8.81 -8.45
C ALA A 36 -1.10 -8.30 -9.41
N ARG A 37 -2.25 -8.95 -9.42
CA ARG A 37 -3.37 -8.52 -10.28
C ARG A 37 -3.92 -7.18 -9.84
N TYR A 38 -4.07 -6.99 -8.54
CA TYR A 38 -4.53 -5.73 -7.99
C TYR A 38 -3.61 -4.57 -8.42
N LEU A 39 -2.29 -4.75 -8.27
CA LEU A 39 -1.32 -3.73 -8.63
C LEU A 39 -1.30 -3.48 -10.14
N ALA A 40 -1.40 -4.53 -10.96
CA ALA A 40 -1.45 -4.37 -12.41
C ALA A 40 -2.63 -3.51 -12.84
N ARG A 41 -3.81 -3.72 -12.25
CA ARG A 41 -4.99 -2.91 -12.53
C ARG A 41 -4.80 -1.46 -12.10
N LEU A 42 -4.18 -1.24 -10.95
CA LEU A 42 -3.90 0.10 -10.45
C LEU A 42 -2.95 0.86 -11.40
N ILE A 43 -1.90 0.18 -11.85
CA ILE A 43 -0.91 0.76 -12.78
C ILE A 43 -1.55 1.09 -14.12
N GLU A 44 -2.46 0.26 -14.61
CA GLU A 44 -3.18 0.52 -15.86
C GLU A 44 -4.19 1.65 -15.76
N GLY A 45 -4.32 2.26 -14.58
CA GLY A 45 -5.24 3.36 -14.38
C GLY A 45 -6.68 2.93 -14.17
N VAL A 46 -6.91 1.66 -13.88
CA VAL A 46 -8.24 1.15 -13.55
C VAL A 46 -8.58 1.61 -12.14
N LYS A 47 -9.25 2.75 -12.03
CA LYS A 47 -9.59 3.38 -10.75
C LYS A 47 -11.06 3.20 -10.42
N THR A 48 -11.49 1.94 -10.32
CA THR A 48 -12.83 1.66 -9.82
C THR A 48 -12.89 2.00 -8.32
N PRO A 49 -14.09 2.35 -7.79
CA PRO A 49 -14.23 2.59 -6.37
C PRO A 49 -13.70 1.44 -5.50
N GLU A 50 -13.84 0.19 -5.96
CA GLU A 50 -13.38 -0.99 -5.25
C GLU A 50 -11.85 -1.03 -5.13
N ILE A 51 -11.15 -0.72 -6.22
CA ILE A 51 -9.68 -0.71 -6.24
C ILE A 51 -9.14 0.41 -5.35
N ILE A 52 -9.77 1.58 -5.40
CA ILE A 52 -9.39 2.72 -4.57
C ILE A 52 -9.62 2.40 -3.09
N ALA A 53 -10.74 1.77 -2.76
CA ALA A 53 -11.05 1.38 -1.38
C ALA A 53 -10.02 0.38 -0.84
N ILE A 54 -9.65 -0.62 -1.63
CA ILE A 54 -8.63 -1.60 -1.25
C ILE A 54 -7.28 -0.92 -0.99
N PHE A 55 -6.90 0.02 -1.85
CA PHE A 55 -5.64 0.73 -1.71
C PHE A 55 -5.60 1.55 -0.41
N LYS A 56 -6.68 2.25 -0.12
CA LYS A 56 -6.83 2.99 1.12
C LYS A 56 -6.71 2.06 2.34
N ASP A 57 -7.38 0.91 2.28
CA ASP A 57 -7.32 -0.08 3.35
C ASP A 57 -5.91 -0.64 3.53
N ILE A 58 -5.17 -0.86 2.46
CA ILE A 58 -3.78 -1.31 2.55
C ILE A 58 -2.93 -0.29 3.31
N ILE A 59 -3.04 0.98 2.98
CA ILE A 59 -2.28 2.03 3.67
C ILE A 59 -2.62 2.05 5.16
N LEU A 60 -3.90 2.05 5.48
CA LEU A 60 -4.36 2.14 6.87
C LEU A 60 -4.01 0.89 7.67
N ASN A 61 -4.13 -0.29 7.06
CA ASN A 61 -3.81 -1.55 7.73
C ASN A 61 -2.30 -1.80 7.86
N ALA A 62 -1.50 -1.18 7.02
CA ALA A 62 -0.04 -1.28 7.13
C ALA A 62 0.54 -0.33 8.17
N TYR A 63 -0.17 0.76 8.49
CA TYR A 63 0.32 1.75 9.44
C TYR A 63 0.37 1.19 10.86
N GLY A 64 1.44 1.54 11.58
CA GLY A 64 1.60 1.17 12.97
C GLY A 64 2.75 1.91 13.63
N GLU A 65 2.99 1.58 14.89
CA GLU A 65 4.05 2.16 15.69
C GLU A 65 4.95 1.07 16.24
N LYS A 66 6.26 1.28 16.18
CA LYS A 66 7.21 0.35 16.77
C LYS A 66 7.21 0.51 18.29
N SER A 67 7.27 -0.61 19.02
CA SER A 67 7.54 -0.57 20.44
C SER A 67 8.96 -0.03 20.67
N PRO A 68 9.26 0.53 21.88
CA PRO A 68 10.59 1.09 22.14
C PRO A 68 11.75 0.11 21.95
N ASP A 69 11.51 -1.18 22.21
CA ASP A 69 12.52 -2.24 22.02
C ASP A 69 12.50 -2.85 20.61
N GLY A 70 11.58 -2.41 19.74
CA GLY A 70 11.48 -2.89 18.37
C GLY A 70 10.88 -4.29 18.23
N ARG A 71 10.48 -4.91 19.32
CA ARG A 71 9.92 -6.27 19.29
C ARG A 71 8.53 -6.31 18.69
N GLU A 72 7.72 -5.29 18.94
CA GLU A 72 6.34 -5.24 18.49
C GLU A 72 6.12 -4.12 17.49
N PHE A 73 5.31 -4.40 16.50
CA PHE A 73 4.78 -3.38 15.60
C PHE A 73 3.30 -3.23 15.95
N ILE A 74 2.98 -2.16 16.66
CA ILE A 74 1.68 -1.98 17.29
C ILE A 74 0.67 -1.43 16.31
N LYS A 75 -0.42 -2.17 16.11
CA LYS A 75 -1.55 -1.75 15.27
C LYS A 75 -2.83 -1.88 16.08
N ASN A 76 -3.62 -0.82 16.10
CA ASN A 76 -4.97 -0.85 16.67
C ASN A 76 -5.80 0.27 16.03
N ASP A 77 -7.10 0.27 16.33
CA ASP A 77 -8.01 1.24 15.74
C ASP A 77 -7.70 2.68 16.14
N GLU A 78 -7.26 2.88 17.37
CA GLU A 78 -6.90 4.22 17.87
C GLU A 78 -5.74 4.81 17.07
N ILE A 79 -4.67 4.04 16.89
CA ILE A 79 -3.49 4.45 16.13
C ILE A 79 -3.87 4.68 14.66
N ARG A 80 -4.63 3.77 14.09
CA ARG A 80 -5.07 3.87 12.70
C ARG A 80 -5.94 5.10 12.45
N ASN A 81 -6.90 5.34 13.31
CA ASN A 81 -7.79 6.50 13.18
C ASN A 81 -7.06 7.81 13.42
N SER A 82 -6.10 7.83 14.33
CA SER A 82 -5.27 9.01 14.56
C SER A 82 -4.50 9.40 13.31
N PHE A 83 -3.88 8.42 12.64
CA PHE A 83 -3.17 8.67 11.38
C PHE A 83 -4.14 9.09 10.26
N LYS A 84 -5.27 8.40 10.13
CA LYS A 84 -6.28 8.70 9.12
C LYS A 84 -6.78 10.14 9.21
N ASN A 85 -6.77 10.71 10.41
CA ASN A 85 -7.26 12.06 10.65
C ASN A 85 -6.21 13.15 10.37
N THR A 86 -5.01 12.80 9.91
CA THR A 86 -3.96 13.76 9.60
C THR A 86 -3.96 14.17 8.13
N GLU A 87 -3.42 15.35 7.85
CA GLU A 87 -3.15 15.78 6.48
C GLU A 87 -2.06 14.90 5.84
N ALA A 88 -1.17 14.31 6.66
CA ALA A 88 -0.15 13.38 6.17
C ALA A 88 -0.78 12.18 5.46
N PHE A 89 -1.85 11.61 6.01
CA PHE A 89 -2.56 10.51 5.34
C PHE A 89 -3.14 10.95 4.00
N SER A 90 -3.76 12.11 3.96
CA SER A 90 -4.34 12.65 2.74
C SER A 90 -3.28 12.85 1.66
N ASP A 91 -2.16 13.47 2.02
CA ASP A 91 -1.06 13.71 1.10
C ASP A 91 -0.45 12.41 0.57
N LEU A 92 -0.23 11.44 1.46
CA LEU A 92 0.30 10.14 1.07
C LEU A 92 -0.66 9.40 0.14
N TYR A 93 -1.93 9.36 0.50
CA TYR A 93 -2.95 8.70 -0.29
C TYR A 93 -3.03 9.28 -1.71
N LEU A 94 -3.03 10.60 -1.83
CA LEU A 94 -3.08 11.26 -3.14
C LEU A 94 -1.81 11.01 -3.95
N GLU A 95 -0.65 11.05 -3.32
CA GLU A 95 0.62 10.77 -3.99
C GLU A 95 0.62 9.35 -4.58
N LEU A 96 0.25 8.36 -3.77
CA LEU A 96 0.27 6.97 -4.20
C LEU A 96 -0.83 6.66 -5.21
N ALA A 97 -1.98 7.32 -5.09
CA ALA A 97 -3.10 7.12 -6.03
C ALA A 97 -2.82 7.72 -7.41
N THR A 98 -1.92 8.70 -7.50
CA THR A 98 -1.62 9.40 -8.75
C THR A 98 -0.27 9.04 -9.37
N ASP A 99 0.56 8.30 -8.66
CA ASP A 99 1.91 7.91 -9.10
C ASP A 99 2.08 6.39 -8.95
N ALA A 100 1.98 5.67 -10.05
CA ALA A 100 2.05 4.21 -10.07
C ALA A 100 3.40 3.68 -9.58
N LYS A 101 4.49 4.39 -9.84
CA LYS A 101 5.82 3.98 -9.37
C LYS A 101 5.90 4.12 -7.85
N ALA A 102 5.42 5.24 -7.31
CA ALA A 102 5.38 5.46 -5.87
C ALA A 102 4.52 4.40 -5.18
N ALA A 103 3.39 4.03 -5.77
CA ALA A 103 2.53 2.97 -5.25
C ALA A 103 3.24 1.62 -5.22
N ALA A 104 3.95 1.26 -6.29
CA ALA A 104 4.71 0.01 -6.35
C ALA A 104 5.83 -0.01 -5.30
N ASP A 105 6.57 1.09 -5.18
CA ASP A 105 7.64 1.21 -4.18
C ASP A 105 7.09 1.10 -2.76
N PHE A 106 5.97 1.72 -2.49
CA PHE A 106 5.30 1.63 -1.19
C PHE A 106 4.92 0.19 -0.86
N LEU A 107 4.24 -0.49 -1.79
CA LEU A 107 3.82 -1.87 -1.58
C LEU A 107 5.00 -2.81 -1.38
N ASN A 108 6.07 -2.65 -2.16
CA ASN A 108 7.28 -3.43 -1.97
C ASN A 108 7.94 -3.17 -0.62
N GLY A 109 7.85 -1.94 -0.12
CA GLY A 109 8.39 -1.59 1.19
C GLY A 109 7.61 -2.16 2.36
N VAL A 110 6.30 -2.40 2.21
CA VAL A 110 5.47 -2.94 3.29
C VAL A 110 5.39 -4.46 3.27
N LEU A 111 5.64 -5.10 2.14
CA LEU A 111 5.60 -6.56 2.03
C LEU A 111 6.74 -7.21 2.83
N PRO A 112 6.50 -8.42 3.39
CA PRO A 112 7.55 -9.17 4.06
C PRO A 112 8.73 -9.45 3.11
N ARG A 113 9.92 -9.59 3.67
CA ARG A 113 11.15 -9.81 2.88
C ARG A 113 11.09 -11.05 2.01
N ASP A 114 10.34 -12.07 2.45
CA ASP A 114 10.24 -13.36 1.75
C ASP A 114 9.21 -13.35 0.63
N PHE A 115 8.39 -12.30 0.54
CA PHE A 115 7.43 -12.17 -0.54
C PHE A 115 8.11 -11.69 -1.81
N GLU A 116 7.63 -12.23 -2.95
CA GLU A 116 8.09 -11.79 -4.25
C GLU A 116 7.83 -10.31 -4.43
N LYS A 117 8.87 -9.58 -4.83
CA LYS A 117 8.76 -8.15 -5.01
C LYS A 117 8.05 -7.83 -6.32
N ILE A 118 7.27 -6.76 -6.28
CA ILE A 118 6.53 -6.25 -7.42
C ILE A 118 7.45 -5.30 -8.20
N GLU A 119 7.52 -5.48 -9.50
CA GLU A 119 8.37 -4.66 -10.36
C GLU A 119 7.83 -3.24 -10.52
N ALA A 120 8.75 -2.27 -10.63
CA ALA A 120 8.39 -0.88 -10.83
C ALA A 120 7.74 -0.65 -12.19
N PRO A 121 6.91 0.42 -12.33
CA PRO A 121 6.17 0.70 -13.59
C PRO A 121 7.03 0.91 -14.84
N GLU A 122 8.31 1.16 -14.71
CA GLU A 122 9.21 1.21 -15.88
C GLU A 122 9.30 -0.14 -16.58
N ASP A 123 8.89 -1.22 -15.90
CA ASP A 123 8.74 -2.56 -16.45
C ASP A 123 7.26 -2.89 -16.68
N ALA A 124 6.45 -1.88 -16.98
CA ALA A 124 5.00 -2.02 -17.14
C ALA A 124 4.61 -3.08 -18.17
N GLU A 125 5.39 -3.23 -19.23
CA GLU A 125 5.14 -4.26 -20.24
C GLU A 125 5.27 -5.67 -19.66
N ALA A 126 6.31 -5.89 -18.85
CA ALA A 126 6.51 -7.17 -18.17
C ALA A 126 5.36 -7.45 -17.19
N MET A 127 4.93 -6.44 -16.44
CA MET A 127 3.82 -6.57 -15.51
C MET A 127 2.50 -6.85 -16.24
N LYS A 128 2.26 -6.18 -17.36
CA LYS A 128 1.09 -6.45 -18.20
C LYS A 128 1.09 -7.86 -18.74
N ALA A 129 2.26 -8.34 -19.17
CA ALA A 129 2.41 -9.71 -19.64
C ALA A 129 2.14 -10.72 -18.52
N MET A 130 2.66 -10.47 -17.33
CA MET A 130 2.40 -11.31 -16.15
C MET A 130 0.91 -11.31 -15.76
N PHE A 131 0.30 -10.15 -15.78
CA PHE A 131 -1.13 -10.02 -15.50
C PHE A 131 -1.98 -10.78 -16.53
N LYS A 132 -1.66 -10.65 -17.82
CA LYS A 132 -2.35 -11.35 -18.89
C LYS A 132 -2.21 -12.85 -18.75
N GLU A 133 -1.01 -13.34 -18.46
CA GLU A 133 -0.74 -14.76 -18.23
C GLU A 133 -1.54 -15.30 -17.04
N ALA A 134 -1.52 -14.58 -15.92
CA ALA A 134 -2.29 -14.95 -14.75
C ALA A 134 -3.80 -14.97 -15.03
N SER A 135 -4.30 -14.01 -15.80
CA SER A 135 -5.69 -13.92 -16.19
C SER A 135 -6.10 -15.10 -17.08
N GLU A 136 -5.22 -15.50 -17.99
CA GLU A 136 -5.46 -16.67 -18.86
C GLU A 136 -5.49 -17.98 -18.09
N LYS A 137 -4.69 -18.09 -17.04
CA LYS A 137 -4.65 -19.30 -16.18
C LYS A 137 -5.88 -19.47 -15.31
N VAL A 138 -6.60 -18.39 -15.03
CA VAL A 138 -7.82 -18.40 -14.23
C VAL A 138 -9.04 -18.79 -15.03
N LEU A 139 -8.96 -18.67 -16.33
CA LEU A 139 -10.00 -19.06 -17.26
C LEU A 139 -9.82 -20.51 -17.71
#